data_59105463a9c40efe7d2be9423e7bfdaa
#
_entry.id   59105463a9c40efe7d2be9423e7bfdaa
#
_cell.length_a   1.000
_cell.length_b   1.000
_cell.length_c   1.000
_cell.angle_alpha   90.00
_cell.angle_beta   90.00
_cell.angle_gamma   90.00
#
_symmetry.space_group_name_H-M   'P 1'
#
loop_
_entity.id
_entity.type
_entity.pdbx_description
1 polymer ?
#
loop_
_entity_poly.entity_id
_entity_poly.type
_entity_poly.pdbx_seq_one_letter_code
_entity_poly.pdbx_strand_id
1 'polypeptide(L)'
;MIKLVRVDHRLLHGQVIFAWTKSEDIERIIIIDDKTSTDDFKKMSLKLTKPEDVKLNVFSTNKAISLIPRIKELTDNIMILFSNVKEMSKFVTAYGDIKEVNYGGVPNRDGAKQYSEAVFLTPEEVEESQNLKAKGVMLYIQQVPSRRKEILNEKI
;
A
#
# COMPACT_ATOMS: atom_id res chain seq x y z
N MET A 1 2.07 9.20 12.35
CA MET A 1 0.73 9.42 11.71
C MET A 1 0.73 8.84 10.31
N ILE A 2 -0.19 7.93 10.02
CA ILE A 2 -0.28 7.32 8.68
C ILE A 2 -0.92 8.33 7.72
N LYS A 3 -0.18 8.70 6.68
CA LYS A 3 -0.64 9.65 5.65
C LYS A 3 -1.13 8.97 4.38
N LEU A 4 -0.58 7.79 4.07
CA LEU A 4 -0.94 7.07 2.86
C LEU A 4 -0.78 5.58 3.09
N VAL A 5 -1.79 4.81 2.69
CA VAL A 5 -1.73 3.35 2.59
C VAL A 5 -1.94 3.02 1.12
N ARG A 6 -0.97 2.34 0.51
CA ARG A 6 -0.94 2.15 -0.94
C ARG A 6 -0.61 0.71 -1.32
N VAL A 7 -1.34 0.19 -2.30
CA VAL A 7 -1.03 -1.09 -2.95
C VAL A 7 -0.43 -0.79 -4.32
N ASP A 8 0.79 -1.28 -4.54
CA ASP A 8 1.44 -1.19 -5.85
C ASP A 8 2.44 -2.35 -5.94
N HIS A 9 2.25 -3.22 -6.93
CA HIS A 9 3.08 -4.41 -7.09
C HIS A 9 4.56 -4.12 -7.27
N ARG A 10 4.90 -2.91 -7.68
CA ARG A 10 6.30 -2.48 -7.87
C ARG A 10 6.95 -1.95 -6.60
N LEU A 11 6.16 -1.71 -5.55
CA LEU A 11 6.62 -1.12 -4.27
C LEU A 11 7.26 0.25 -4.49
N LEU A 12 8.57 0.41 -4.22
CA LEU A 12 9.29 1.65 -4.48
C LEU A 12 9.74 1.69 -5.94
N HIS A 13 9.16 2.57 -6.74
CA HIS A 13 9.58 2.72 -8.12
C HIS A 13 9.55 4.18 -8.57
N GLY A 14 10.69 4.65 -9.05
CA GLY A 14 10.91 5.89 -9.77
C GLY A 14 10.20 7.12 -9.24
N GLN A 15 9.76 7.93 -10.17
CA GLN A 15 9.14 9.22 -9.89
C GLN A 15 7.82 9.12 -9.12
N VAL A 16 7.13 7.99 -9.21
CA VAL A 16 5.85 7.78 -8.53
C VAL A 16 6.02 7.90 -7.02
N ILE A 17 7.03 7.22 -6.46
CA ILE A 17 7.25 7.26 -5.02
C ILE A 17 7.74 8.63 -4.56
N PHE A 18 8.58 9.31 -5.35
CA PHE A 18 9.01 10.66 -5.05
C PHE A 18 7.84 11.65 -5.02
N ALA A 19 6.92 11.52 -5.99
CA ALA A 19 5.73 12.37 -6.05
C ALA A 19 4.86 12.22 -4.81
N TRP A 20 4.61 10.99 -4.38
CA TRP A 20 3.81 10.72 -3.18
C TRP A 20 4.53 11.17 -1.90
N THR A 21 5.81 10.91 -1.80
CA THR A 21 6.63 11.31 -0.65
C THR A 21 6.57 12.82 -0.44
N LYS A 22 6.71 13.56 -1.51
CA LYS A 22 6.66 15.03 -1.48
C LYS A 22 5.25 15.54 -1.17
N SER A 23 4.25 15.00 -1.85
CA SER A 23 2.85 15.43 -1.70
C SER A 23 2.33 15.24 -0.27
N GLU A 24 2.72 14.16 0.39
CA GLU A 24 2.22 13.81 1.72
C GLU A 24 3.23 14.10 2.83
N ASP A 25 4.34 14.75 2.53
CA ASP A 25 5.42 15.03 3.51
C ASP A 25 5.88 13.77 4.25
N ILE A 26 6.12 12.70 3.52
CA ILE A 26 6.47 11.41 4.12
C ILE A 26 7.87 11.43 4.71
N GLU A 27 7.96 10.99 5.96
CA GLU A 27 9.21 10.89 6.71
C GLU A 27 9.66 9.43 6.89
N ARG A 28 8.72 8.49 6.75
CA ARG A 28 8.97 7.05 6.91
C ARG A 28 8.13 6.25 5.94
N ILE A 29 8.76 5.26 5.31
CA ILE A 29 8.06 4.28 4.48
C ILE A 29 8.14 2.93 5.17
N ILE A 30 6.99 2.30 5.37
CA ILE A 30 6.91 0.93 5.88
C ILE A 30 6.42 0.05 4.75
N ILE A 31 7.28 -0.87 4.30
CA ILE A 31 6.92 -1.87 3.30
C ILE A 31 6.47 -3.12 4.04
N ILE A 32 5.27 -3.59 3.74
CA ILE A 32 4.74 -4.84 4.30
C ILE A 32 4.56 -5.79 3.13
N ASP A 33 5.46 -6.78 3.05
CA ASP A 33 5.50 -7.71 1.94
C ASP A 33 6.25 -8.97 2.36
N ASP A 34 5.54 -10.10 2.42
CA ASP A 34 6.12 -11.35 2.92
C ASP A 34 7.33 -11.79 2.11
N LYS A 35 7.25 -11.75 0.78
CA LYS A 35 8.38 -12.13 -0.09
C LYS A 35 9.59 -11.25 0.13
N THR A 36 9.39 -9.94 0.17
CA THR A 36 10.48 -8.98 0.34
C THR A 36 11.13 -9.12 1.72
N SER A 37 10.35 -9.43 2.74
CA SER A 37 10.85 -9.52 4.13
C SER A 37 11.92 -10.59 4.31
N THR A 38 11.94 -11.61 3.44
CA THR A 38 12.93 -12.71 3.48
C THR A 38 13.96 -12.63 2.35
N ASP A 39 13.96 -11.54 1.58
CA ASP A 39 14.86 -11.35 0.44
C ASP A 39 15.83 -10.20 0.75
N ASP A 40 17.03 -10.55 1.24
CA ASP A 40 18.03 -9.55 1.63
C ASP A 40 18.50 -8.68 0.47
N PHE A 41 18.61 -9.26 -0.73
CA PHE A 41 19.01 -8.52 -1.92
C PHE A 41 17.95 -7.46 -2.27
N LYS A 42 16.69 -7.86 -2.26
CA LYS A 42 15.58 -6.93 -2.55
C LYS A 42 15.48 -5.83 -1.50
N LYS A 43 15.64 -6.17 -0.21
CA LYS A 43 15.65 -5.16 0.86
C LYS A 43 16.76 -4.14 0.67
N MET A 44 17.96 -4.59 0.29
CA MET A 44 19.07 -3.69 0.00
C MET A 44 18.78 -2.79 -1.19
N SER A 45 18.23 -3.35 -2.27
CA SER A 45 17.83 -2.60 -3.45
C SER A 45 16.82 -1.51 -3.12
N LEU A 46 15.84 -1.81 -2.28
CA LEU A 46 14.84 -0.84 -1.83
C LEU A 46 15.47 0.29 -1.00
N LYS A 47 16.43 -0.03 -0.15
CA LYS A 47 17.16 0.99 0.62
C LYS A 47 17.89 1.98 -0.29
N LEU A 48 18.44 1.49 -1.40
CA LEU A 48 19.12 2.35 -2.38
C LEU A 48 18.15 3.18 -3.22
N THR A 49 16.92 2.70 -3.39
CA THR A 49 15.90 3.36 -4.22
C THR A 49 15.12 4.43 -3.47
N LYS A 50 15.00 4.29 -2.15
CA LYS A 50 14.20 5.22 -1.35
C LYS A 50 14.70 6.65 -1.43
N PRO A 51 13.83 7.65 -1.20
CA PRO A 51 14.26 9.03 -1.03
C PRO A 51 15.27 9.15 0.13
N GLU A 52 16.28 9.98 -0.03
CA GLU A 52 17.44 10.04 0.86
C GLU A 52 17.08 10.32 2.33
N ASP A 53 16.18 11.25 2.57
CA ASP A 53 15.82 11.69 3.92
C ASP A 53 14.68 10.90 4.54
N VAL A 54 14.26 9.81 3.92
CA VAL A 54 13.13 9.01 4.37
C VAL A 54 13.62 7.72 5.03
N LYS A 55 13.09 7.39 6.21
CA LYS A 55 13.37 6.13 6.89
C LYS A 55 12.62 5.00 6.20
N LEU A 56 13.20 3.81 6.20
CA LEU A 56 12.60 2.63 5.57
C LEU A 56 12.59 1.45 6.54
N ASN A 57 11.42 0.82 6.67
CA ASN A 57 11.27 -0.46 7.35
C ASN A 57 10.63 -1.46 6.40
N VAL A 58 11.04 -2.72 6.47
CA VAL A 58 10.47 -3.81 5.69
C VAL A 58 10.07 -4.93 6.65
N PHE A 59 8.79 -5.31 6.62
CA PHE A 59 8.26 -6.34 7.51
C PHE A 59 7.43 -7.36 6.72
N SER A 60 7.35 -8.59 7.26
CA SER A 60 6.30 -9.51 6.86
C SER A 60 4.94 -9.00 7.39
N THR A 61 3.86 -9.49 6.83
CA THR A 61 2.51 -9.11 7.28
C THR A 61 2.30 -9.43 8.77
N ASN A 62 2.70 -10.64 9.19
CA ASN A 62 2.53 -11.05 10.58
C ASN A 62 3.38 -10.20 11.53
N LYS A 63 4.61 -9.88 11.15
CA LYS A 63 5.48 -9.01 11.96
C LYS A 63 4.88 -7.62 12.08
N ALA A 64 4.41 -7.05 10.96
CA ALA A 64 3.80 -5.73 10.95
C ALA A 64 2.55 -5.68 11.86
N ILE A 65 1.71 -6.71 11.81
CA ILE A 65 0.53 -6.80 12.67
C ILE A 65 0.95 -6.81 14.14
N SER A 66 1.99 -7.56 14.50
CA SER A 66 2.51 -7.58 15.87
C SER A 66 3.05 -6.23 16.32
N LEU A 67 3.44 -5.37 15.39
CA LEU A 67 4.00 -4.05 15.67
C LEU A 67 2.96 -2.92 15.62
N ILE A 68 1.69 -3.23 15.38
CA ILE A 68 0.64 -2.20 15.29
C ILE A 68 0.65 -1.23 16.48
N PRO A 69 0.74 -1.68 17.74
CA PRO A 69 0.78 -0.73 18.86
C PRO A 69 1.95 0.26 18.76
N ARG A 70 3.11 -0.21 18.28
CA ARG A 70 4.29 0.64 18.09
C ARG A 70 4.12 1.59 16.92
N ILE A 71 3.53 1.11 15.82
CA ILE A 71 3.27 1.95 14.65
C ILE A 71 2.33 3.10 15.03
N LYS A 72 1.33 2.82 15.85
CA LYS A 72 0.38 3.84 16.33
C LYS A 72 1.04 4.93 17.19
N GLU A 73 2.16 4.62 17.83
CA GLU A 73 2.90 5.57 18.66
C GLU A 73 3.85 6.46 17.87
N LEU A 74 4.14 6.11 16.61
CA LEU A 74 5.07 6.89 15.77
C LEU A 74 4.46 8.26 15.44
N THR A 75 5.29 9.29 15.52
CA THR A 75 4.90 10.66 15.21
C THR A 75 5.29 11.08 13.80
N ASP A 76 6.15 10.29 13.14
CA ASP A 76 6.53 10.53 11.73
C ASP A 76 5.30 10.50 10.83
N ASN A 77 5.41 11.19 9.70
CA ASN A 77 4.45 11.01 8.60
C ASN A 77 4.80 9.73 7.85
N ILE A 78 3.88 8.77 7.83
CA ILE A 78 4.14 7.41 7.37
C ILE A 78 3.38 7.09 6.10
N MET A 79 4.08 6.49 5.14
CA MET A 79 3.48 5.80 4.00
C MET A 79 3.64 4.29 4.22
N ILE A 80 2.55 3.54 4.09
CA ILE A 80 2.60 2.07 4.15
C ILE A 80 2.37 1.54 2.74
N LEU A 81 3.30 0.68 2.28
CA LEU A 81 3.26 0.08 0.95
C LEU A 81 3.08 -1.42 1.02
N PHE A 82 2.20 -1.93 0.18
CA PHE A 82 1.97 -3.35 -0.03
C PHE A 82 2.16 -3.69 -1.50
N SER A 83 2.62 -4.91 -1.80
CA SER A 83 2.72 -5.36 -3.18
C SER A 83 1.43 -6.01 -3.70
N ASN A 84 0.51 -6.38 -2.80
CA ASN A 84 -0.70 -7.10 -3.20
C ASN A 84 -1.88 -6.78 -2.26
N VAL A 85 -3.08 -7.03 -2.77
CA VAL A 85 -4.33 -6.73 -2.07
C VAL A 85 -4.54 -7.63 -0.85
N LYS A 86 -4.16 -8.89 -0.93
CA LYS A 86 -4.36 -9.86 0.16
C LYS A 86 -3.66 -9.44 1.44
N GLU A 87 -2.36 -9.11 1.35
CA GLU A 87 -1.59 -8.69 2.52
C GLU A 87 -2.06 -7.34 3.04
N MET A 88 -2.39 -6.43 2.14
CA MET A 88 -2.97 -5.13 2.51
C MET A 88 -4.27 -5.31 3.30
N SER A 89 -5.18 -6.12 2.79
CA SER A 89 -6.48 -6.36 3.43
C SER A 89 -6.32 -6.93 4.84
N LYS A 90 -5.40 -7.88 5.00
CA LYS A 90 -5.11 -8.49 6.29
C LYS A 90 -4.61 -7.46 7.31
N PHE A 91 -3.66 -6.63 6.91
CA PHE A 91 -3.10 -5.61 7.79
C PHE A 91 -4.11 -4.52 8.13
N VAL A 92 -4.82 -4.00 7.12
CA VAL A 92 -5.80 -2.93 7.31
C VAL A 92 -6.92 -3.37 8.24
N THR A 93 -7.38 -4.61 8.10
CA THR A 93 -8.38 -5.19 8.98
C THR A 93 -7.86 -5.26 10.42
N ALA A 94 -6.63 -5.72 10.62
CA ALA A 94 -6.03 -5.83 11.96
C ALA A 94 -5.77 -4.45 12.58
N TYR A 95 -5.41 -3.47 11.79
CA TYR A 95 -5.12 -2.11 12.28
C TYR A 95 -6.37 -1.41 12.82
N GLY A 96 -7.49 -1.54 12.12
CA GLY A 96 -8.81 -1.09 12.56
C GLY A 96 -9.16 0.37 12.26
N ASP A 97 -8.18 1.27 12.25
CA ASP A 97 -8.40 2.73 12.11
C ASP A 97 -8.00 3.32 10.78
N ILE A 98 -7.62 2.49 9.82
CA ILE A 98 -7.31 2.96 8.46
C ILE A 98 -8.62 3.22 7.73
N LYS A 99 -8.81 4.45 7.25
CA LYS A 99 -10.06 4.89 6.64
C LYS A 99 -10.03 4.91 5.13
N GLU A 100 -8.84 4.92 4.53
CA GLU A 100 -8.74 4.91 3.07
C GLU A 100 -7.48 4.18 2.61
N VAL A 101 -7.57 3.56 1.43
CA VAL A 101 -6.46 2.84 0.79
C VAL A 101 -6.38 3.24 -0.68
N ASN A 102 -5.17 3.55 -1.12
CA ASN A 102 -4.84 3.90 -2.49
C ASN A 102 -4.42 2.64 -3.27
N TYR A 103 -5.12 2.35 -4.36
CA TYR A 103 -4.74 1.33 -5.32
C TYR A 103 -3.96 2.01 -6.44
N GLY A 104 -2.63 1.82 -6.45
CA GLY A 104 -1.75 2.47 -7.43
C GLY A 104 -1.47 1.60 -8.64
N GLY A 105 -1.18 0.31 -8.40
CA GLY A 105 -0.89 -0.62 -9.48
C GLY A 105 -1.09 -2.06 -9.04
N VAL A 106 -2.00 -2.76 -9.71
CA VAL A 106 -2.25 -4.19 -9.49
C VAL A 106 -2.30 -4.81 -10.88
N PRO A 107 -1.31 -5.67 -11.23
CA PRO A 107 -1.14 -6.11 -12.60
C PRO A 107 -2.21 -7.07 -13.06
N ASN A 108 -2.37 -7.17 -14.39
CA ASN A 108 -3.24 -8.17 -14.98
C ASN A 108 -2.66 -9.56 -14.77
N ARG A 109 -3.52 -10.51 -14.42
CA ARG A 109 -3.20 -11.94 -14.22
C ARG A 109 -4.41 -12.76 -14.63
N ASP A 110 -4.22 -14.08 -14.71
CA ASP A 110 -5.30 -15.02 -15.02
C ASP A 110 -6.48 -14.82 -14.07
N GLY A 111 -7.66 -14.67 -14.63
CA GLY A 111 -8.88 -14.45 -13.84
C GLY A 111 -9.12 -13.02 -13.38
N ALA A 112 -8.19 -12.10 -13.62
CA ALA A 112 -8.35 -10.72 -13.22
C ALA A 112 -9.21 -9.93 -14.21
N LYS A 113 -9.98 -8.99 -13.69
CA LYS A 113 -10.80 -8.06 -14.46
C LYS A 113 -10.24 -6.65 -14.29
N GLN A 114 -10.29 -5.86 -15.36
CA GLN A 114 -9.79 -4.49 -15.34
C GLN A 114 -10.79 -3.54 -14.69
N TYR A 115 -10.30 -2.74 -13.75
CA TYR A 115 -11.08 -1.70 -13.05
C TYR A 115 -10.58 -0.30 -13.37
N SER A 116 -9.33 -0.19 -13.84
CA SER A 116 -8.70 1.05 -14.27
C SER A 116 -7.51 0.70 -15.13
N GLU A 117 -6.85 1.70 -15.71
CA GLU A 117 -5.68 1.54 -16.57
C GLU A 117 -4.62 0.61 -15.95
N ALA A 118 -4.35 0.79 -14.64
CA ALA A 118 -3.28 0.05 -13.96
C ALA A 118 -3.80 -0.89 -12.85
N VAL A 119 -5.11 -1.08 -12.72
CA VAL A 119 -5.68 -1.89 -11.64
C VAL A 119 -6.56 -3.00 -12.21
N PHE A 120 -6.09 -4.23 -12.01
CA PHE A 120 -6.79 -5.47 -12.38
C PHE A 120 -6.96 -6.29 -11.12
N LEU A 121 -8.16 -6.78 -10.85
CA LEU A 121 -8.45 -7.53 -9.63
C LEU A 121 -9.03 -8.90 -9.96
N THR A 122 -8.52 -9.93 -9.27
CA THR A 122 -9.09 -11.27 -9.30
C THR A 122 -10.38 -11.28 -8.47
N PRO A 123 -11.26 -12.31 -8.63
CA PRO A 123 -12.45 -12.43 -7.80
C PRO A 123 -12.15 -12.41 -6.30
N GLU A 124 -11.06 -13.03 -5.85
CA GLU A 124 -10.63 -13.01 -4.45
C GLU A 124 -10.27 -11.61 -3.98
N GLU A 125 -9.55 -10.86 -4.81
CA GLU A 125 -9.16 -9.50 -4.49
C GLU A 125 -10.36 -8.55 -4.45
N VAL A 126 -11.36 -8.79 -5.31
CA VAL A 126 -12.63 -8.06 -5.25
C VAL A 126 -13.35 -8.35 -3.95
N GLU A 127 -13.41 -9.61 -3.53
CA GLU A 127 -14.03 -9.98 -2.25
C GLU A 127 -13.34 -9.32 -1.07
N GLU A 128 -12.01 -9.35 -1.02
CA GLU A 128 -11.23 -8.68 0.01
C GLU A 128 -11.50 -7.18 0.03
N SER A 129 -11.58 -6.56 -1.14
CA SER A 129 -11.91 -5.14 -1.29
C SER A 129 -13.32 -4.84 -0.83
N GLN A 130 -14.29 -5.67 -1.17
CA GLN A 130 -15.68 -5.52 -0.71
C GLN A 130 -15.79 -5.64 0.81
N ASN A 131 -15.01 -6.52 1.42
CA ASN A 131 -14.97 -6.64 2.88
C ASN A 131 -14.46 -5.35 3.55
N LEU A 132 -13.45 -4.73 2.97
CA LEU A 132 -12.96 -3.44 3.46
C LEU A 132 -13.98 -2.33 3.27
N LYS A 133 -14.63 -2.30 2.11
CA LYS A 133 -15.73 -1.36 1.84
C LYS A 133 -16.84 -1.49 2.89
N ALA A 134 -17.23 -2.72 3.23
CA ALA A 134 -18.25 -2.99 4.25
C ALA A 134 -17.84 -2.47 5.63
N LYS A 135 -16.54 -2.34 5.91
CA LYS A 135 -16.02 -1.80 7.15
C LYS A 135 -15.87 -0.27 7.12
N GLY A 136 -16.32 0.37 6.04
CA GLY A 136 -16.26 1.82 5.91
C GLY A 136 -14.95 2.35 5.35
N VAL A 137 -14.10 1.50 4.77
CA VAL A 137 -12.85 1.93 4.16
C VAL A 137 -13.12 2.45 2.75
N MET A 138 -12.63 3.65 2.44
CA MET A 138 -12.68 4.19 1.09
C MET A 138 -11.49 3.66 0.29
N LEU A 139 -11.78 2.97 -0.80
CA LEU A 139 -10.78 2.44 -1.72
C LEU A 139 -10.78 3.33 -2.96
N TYR A 140 -9.62 3.85 -3.33
CA TYR A 140 -9.54 4.71 -4.50
C TYR A 140 -8.33 4.37 -5.36
N ILE A 141 -8.48 4.62 -6.66
CA ILE A 141 -7.44 4.37 -7.65
C ILE A 141 -6.81 5.71 -8.02
N GLN A 142 -5.50 5.81 -7.87
CA GLN A 142 -4.75 7.01 -8.22
C GLN A 142 -3.27 6.64 -8.32
N GLN A 143 -2.68 6.80 -9.49
CA GLN A 143 -1.27 6.46 -9.69
C GLN A 143 -0.32 7.48 -9.09
N VAL A 144 -0.60 8.75 -9.29
CA VAL A 144 0.21 9.87 -8.79
C VAL A 144 -0.71 10.96 -8.24
N PRO A 145 -0.21 11.81 -7.33
CA PRO A 145 -1.05 12.83 -6.69
C PRO A 145 -1.70 13.83 -7.66
N SER A 146 -1.08 14.07 -8.81
CA SER A 146 -1.60 15.00 -9.82
C SER A 146 -2.75 14.42 -10.64
N ARG A 147 -2.98 13.11 -10.57
CA ARG A 147 -4.09 12.48 -11.29
C ARG A 147 -5.37 12.51 -10.46
N ARG A 148 -6.51 12.42 -11.17
CA ARG A 148 -7.82 12.35 -10.55
C ARG A 148 -7.99 11.04 -9.79
N LYS A 149 -8.63 11.09 -8.62
CA LYS A 149 -9.04 9.90 -7.88
C LYS A 149 -10.24 9.23 -8.54
N GLU A 150 -10.18 7.91 -8.67
CA GLU A 150 -11.32 7.10 -9.07
C GLU A 150 -11.76 6.27 -7.85
N ILE A 151 -13.01 6.37 -7.45
CA ILE A 151 -13.49 5.65 -6.27
C ILE A 151 -13.81 4.21 -6.64
N LEU A 152 -13.00 3.28 -6.14
CA LEU A 152 -13.17 1.86 -6.41
C LEU A 152 -14.46 1.31 -5.78
N ASN A 153 -14.87 1.85 -4.62
CA ASN A 153 -16.10 1.44 -3.93
C ASN A 153 -17.34 1.48 -4.82
N GLU A 154 -17.34 2.40 -5.79
CA GLU A 154 -18.46 2.54 -6.74
C GLU A 154 -18.46 1.48 -7.83
N LYS A 155 -17.36 0.72 -7.97
CA LYS A 155 -17.16 -0.26 -9.05
C LYS A 155 -17.26 -1.71 -8.57
N ILE A 156 -17.37 -1.92 -7.28
CA ILE A 156 -17.37 -3.26 -6.69
C ILE A 156 -18.56 -3.50 -5.77
#